data_25420ef7049822890f90644bedce37d5
#
_entry.id   25420ef7049822890f90644bedce37d5
#
_cell.length_a   1.000
_cell.length_b   1.000
_cell.length_c   1.000
_cell.angle_alpha   90.00
_cell.angle_beta   90.00
_cell.angle_gamma   90.00
#
_symmetry.space_group_name_H-M   'P 1'
#
loop_
_entity.id
_entity.type
_entity.pdbx_description
1 polymer ?
#
loop_
_entity_poly.entity_id
_entity_poly.type
_entity_poly.pdbx_seq_one_letter_code
_entity_poly.pdbx_strand_id
1 'polypeptide(L)'
;MVLTMDHGYQPIRWIGSSKRAATGDLAPILIRKGALGNDRDLRVSSQHRMLLQGWQAEMLFGELEVLATAKSLLNDHSILRDEGGEVEYFHMLFDTHEIIYAEGCASESFHPGKQGWKALDQATRDEILTLFPQLADGNFNDYGPAARMSLKHKEGKLLESYMAGSV
;
A
#
# COMPACT_ATOMS: atom_id res chain seq x y z
N MET A 1 17.74 -6.70 7.35
CA MET A 1 16.84 -6.39 8.49
C MET A 1 16.17 -5.05 8.25
N VAL A 2 14.86 -5.03 8.35
CA VAL A 2 14.04 -3.83 8.15
C VAL A 2 13.21 -3.61 9.41
N LEU A 3 13.12 -2.37 9.88
CA LEU A 3 12.31 -2.02 11.03
C LEU A 3 10.83 -2.08 10.68
N THR A 4 10.08 -2.88 11.45
CA THR A 4 8.62 -2.98 11.32
C THR A 4 7.95 -2.30 12.51
N MET A 5 6.69 -1.91 12.32
CA MET A 5 5.94 -1.24 13.38
C MET A 5 5.62 -2.19 14.55
N ASP A 6 5.27 -3.44 14.24
CA ASP A 6 4.74 -4.37 15.23
C ASP A 6 5.74 -5.40 15.79
N HIS A 7 6.83 -5.68 15.07
CA HIS A 7 7.72 -6.81 15.40
C HIS A 7 9.21 -6.45 15.41
N GLY A 8 9.54 -5.17 15.50
CA GLY A 8 10.93 -4.73 15.48
C GLY A 8 11.62 -4.99 14.15
N TYR A 9 12.91 -5.23 14.16
CA TYR A 9 13.67 -5.52 12.94
C TYR A 9 13.39 -6.95 12.47
N GLN A 10 12.98 -7.08 11.21
CA GLN A 10 12.66 -8.37 10.59
C GLN A 10 13.48 -8.56 9.30
N PRO A 11 13.88 -9.80 8.99
CA PRO A 11 14.60 -10.06 7.74
C PRO A 11 13.64 -10.05 6.55
N ILE A 12 14.11 -9.50 5.43
CA ILE A 12 13.39 -9.61 4.17
C ILE A 12 13.54 -11.04 3.66
N ARG A 13 12.42 -11.70 3.34
CA ARG A 13 12.42 -13.07 2.79
C ARG A 13 12.46 -13.06 1.27
N TRP A 14 11.88 -12.05 0.65
CA TRP A 14 11.90 -11.89 -0.79
C TRP A 14 11.76 -10.40 -1.12
N ILE A 15 12.47 -9.97 -2.16
CA ILE A 15 12.29 -8.64 -2.73
C ILE A 15 12.19 -8.78 -4.23
N GLY A 16 11.17 -8.18 -4.83
CA GLY A 16 10.99 -8.13 -6.27
C GLY A 16 11.02 -6.71 -6.77
N SER A 17 11.46 -6.53 -8.01
CA SER A 17 11.40 -5.24 -8.68
C SER A 17 10.83 -5.40 -10.07
N SER A 18 10.17 -4.35 -10.57
CA SER A 18 9.55 -4.35 -11.89
C SER A 18 9.61 -2.96 -12.49
N LYS A 19 10.23 -2.83 -13.66
CA LYS A 19 10.27 -1.57 -14.41
C LYS A 19 9.11 -1.53 -15.38
N ARG A 20 8.35 -0.43 -15.36
CA ARG A 20 7.20 -0.23 -16.24
C ARG A 20 7.18 1.20 -16.76
N ALA A 21 6.54 1.38 -17.93
CA ALA A 21 6.19 2.72 -18.40
C ALA A 21 5.16 3.31 -17.43
N ALA A 22 5.37 4.55 -17.02
CA ALA A 22 4.50 5.22 -16.06
C ALA A 22 3.28 5.83 -16.78
N THR A 23 2.37 4.96 -17.21
CA THR A 23 1.17 5.34 -17.96
C THR A 23 -0.06 4.66 -17.39
N GLY A 24 -1.19 5.39 -17.37
CA GLY A 24 -2.48 4.86 -16.91
C GLY A 24 -2.41 4.31 -15.49
N ASP A 25 -2.97 3.13 -15.29
CA ASP A 25 -3.00 2.49 -13.97
C ASP A 25 -1.63 2.03 -13.47
N LEU A 26 -0.64 1.93 -14.35
CA LEU A 26 0.73 1.57 -13.97
C LEU A 26 1.58 2.79 -13.60
N ALA A 27 1.08 4.00 -13.83
CA ALA A 27 1.76 5.20 -13.36
C ALA A 27 1.70 5.25 -11.82
N PRO A 28 2.78 5.69 -11.15
CA PRO A 28 2.78 5.73 -9.70
C PRO A 28 1.85 6.80 -9.14
N ILE A 29 1.45 6.60 -7.90
CA ILE A 29 0.82 7.63 -7.10
C ILE A 29 1.93 8.38 -6.39
N LEU A 30 2.01 9.69 -6.63
CA LEU A 30 2.96 10.56 -5.96
C LEU A 30 2.32 11.08 -4.68
N ILE A 31 2.94 10.77 -3.56
CA ILE A 31 2.55 11.26 -2.23
C ILE A 31 3.56 12.35 -1.89
N ARG A 32 3.14 13.61 -1.99
CA ARG A 32 4.04 14.73 -1.75
C ARG A 32 4.47 14.78 -0.30
N LYS A 33 5.66 15.31 -0.07
CA LYS A 33 6.22 15.48 1.26
C LYS A 33 5.17 16.04 2.23
N GLY A 34 4.99 15.35 3.34
CA GLY A 34 4.06 15.76 4.39
C GLY A 34 2.62 15.31 4.22
N ALA A 35 2.21 14.85 3.03
CA ALA A 35 0.83 14.46 2.77
C ALA A 35 0.33 13.35 3.71
N LEU A 36 1.19 12.38 4.02
CA LEU A 36 0.92 11.32 4.99
C LEU A 36 1.99 11.28 6.09
N GLY A 37 2.58 12.42 6.40
CA GLY A 37 3.67 12.52 7.37
C GLY A 37 5.02 12.09 6.83
N ASN A 38 5.13 11.88 5.53
CA ASN A 38 6.38 11.48 4.91
C ASN A 38 7.39 12.63 4.84
N ASP A 39 8.68 12.27 4.97
CA ASP A 39 9.79 13.24 5.01
C ASP A 39 10.19 13.75 3.63
N ARG A 40 9.86 13.00 2.59
CA ARG A 40 10.14 13.31 1.18
C ARG A 40 8.99 12.84 0.33
N ASP A 41 8.95 13.30 -0.93
CA ASP A 41 8.02 12.78 -1.91
C ASP A 41 8.22 11.25 -2.05
N LEU A 42 7.12 10.52 -2.07
CA LEU A 42 7.11 9.06 -2.16
C LEU A 42 6.25 8.65 -3.35
N ARG A 43 6.75 7.71 -4.16
CA ARG A 43 5.99 7.13 -5.25
C ARG A 43 5.72 5.66 -4.96
N VAL A 44 4.46 5.28 -5.07
CA VAL A 44 4.01 3.89 -4.82
C VAL A 44 3.08 3.46 -5.94
N SER A 45 2.87 2.15 -6.09
CA SER A 45 1.91 1.64 -7.07
C SER A 45 0.47 1.96 -6.64
N SER A 46 -0.46 1.93 -7.60
CA SER A 46 -1.87 2.27 -7.36
C SER A 46 -2.50 1.51 -6.22
N GLN A 47 -2.23 0.21 -6.15
CA GLN A 47 -2.85 -0.68 -5.17
C GLN A 47 -2.01 -0.89 -3.91
N HIS A 48 -0.87 -0.23 -3.81
CA HIS A 48 -0.06 -0.27 -2.59
C HIS A 48 -0.83 0.41 -1.46
N ARG A 49 -0.90 -0.24 -0.30
CA ARG A 49 -1.68 0.28 0.82
C ARG A 49 -0.82 1.06 1.79
N MET A 50 -1.33 2.21 2.19
CA MET A 50 -0.72 3.10 3.17
C MET A 50 -1.48 2.98 4.48
N LEU A 51 -0.76 3.11 5.61
CA LEU A 51 -1.40 3.13 6.92
C LEU A 51 -1.95 4.52 7.21
N LEU A 52 -3.22 4.59 7.52
CA LEU A 52 -3.87 5.80 7.98
C LEU A 52 -4.30 5.60 9.43
N GLN A 53 -4.13 6.63 10.26
CA GLN A 53 -4.48 6.55 11.68
C GLN A 53 -5.13 7.85 12.13
N GLY A 54 -6.00 7.74 13.12
CA GLY A 54 -6.65 8.89 13.71
C GLY A 54 -8.07 8.60 14.16
N TRP A 55 -8.67 9.58 14.83
CA TRP A 55 -10.03 9.45 15.33
C TRP A 55 -11.07 9.27 14.22
N GLN A 56 -10.81 9.80 13.03
CA GLN A 56 -11.71 9.65 11.87
C GLN A 56 -11.83 8.17 11.46
N ALA A 57 -10.72 7.44 11.45
CA ALA A 57 -10.72 6.02 11.14
C ALA A 57 -11.51 5.23 12.19
N GLU A 58 -11.32 5.55 13.45
CA GLU A 58 -12.05 4.90 14.53
C GLU A 58 -13.56 5.20 14.45
N MET A 59 -13.91 6.45 14.18
CA MET A 59 -15.30 6.87 14.05
C MET A 59 -16.01 6.15 12.90
N LEU A 60 -15.35 6.04 11.75
CA LEU A 60 -15.99 5.47 10.55
C LEU A 60 -15.92 3.94 10.50
N PHE A 61 -14.86 3.33 11.02
CA PHE A 61 -14.58 1.90 10.81
C PHE A 61 -14.31 1.12 12.09
N GLY A 62 -14.30 1.79 13.24
CA GLY A 62 -14.06 1.12 14.52
C GLY A 62 -12.59 0.77 14.79
N GLU A 63 -11.66 1.25 13.98
CA GLU A 63 -10.23 0.99 14.12
C GLU A 63 -9.43 2.29 14.04
N LEU A 64 -8.48 2.47 14.96
CA LEU A 64 -7.60 3.64 14.96
C LEU A 64 -6.62 3.63 13.80
N GLU A 65 -6.26 2.45 13.33
CA GLU A 65 -5.29 2.26 12.24
C GLU A 65 -5.89 1.36 11.17
N VAL A 66 -5.86 1.81 9.91
CA VAL A 66 -6.40 1.08 8.77
C VAL A 66 -5.46 1.21 7.58
N LEU A 67 -5.59 0.28 6.63
CA LEU A 67 -4.85 0.31 5.37
C LEU A 67 -5.77 0.75 4.24
N ALA A 68 -5.31 1.69 3.42
CA ALA A 68 -6.03 2.16 2.25
C ALA A 68 -5.09 2.20 1.04
N THR A 69 -5.59 1.82 -0.13
CA THR A 69 -4.79 1.89 -1.36
C THR A 69 -4.43 3.34 -1.68
N ALA A 70 -3.23 3.54 -2.20
CA ALA A 70 -2.79 4.87 -2.60
C ALA A 70 -3.76 5.51 -3.61
N LYS A 71 -4.30 4.70 -4.53
CA LYS A 71 -5.28 5.16 -5.52
C LYS A 71 -6.53 5.74 -4.86
N SER A 72 -7.00 5.16 -3.75
CA SER A 72 -8.17 5.65 -3.04
C SER A 72 -7.94 7.01 -2.37
N LEU A 73 -6.69 7.39 -2.17
CA LEU A 73 -6.30 8.61 -1.46
C LEU A 73 -6.03 9.79 -2.41
N LEU A 74 -6.19 9.61 -3.72
CA LEU A 74 -5.98 10.67 -4.70
C LEU A 74 -6.84 11.89 -4.37
N ASN A 75 -6.21 13.06 -4.31
CA ASN A 75 -6.88 14.33 -4.03
C ASN A 75 -6.50 15.44 -5.02
N ASP A 76 -5.66 15.12 -6.03
CA ASP A 76 -5.22 16.00 -7.12
C ASP A 76 -4.36 17.19 -6.68
N HIS A 77 -3.91 17.23 -5.43
CA HIS A 77 -2.97 18.27 -4.98
C HIS A 77 -1.78 17.74 -4.19
N SER A 78 -1.98 16.96 -3.13
CA SER A 78 -0.87 16.40 -2.35
C SER A 78 -0.65 14.92 -2.64
N ILE A 79 -1.67 14.23 -3.16
CA ILE A 79 -1.60 12.84 -3.58
C ILE A 79 -2.20 12.77 -4.97
N LEU A 80 -1.34 12.52 -5.97
CA LEU A 80 -1.75 12.60 -7.37
C LEU A 80 -1.04 11.53 -8.21
N ARG A 81 -1.65 11.25 -9.37
CA ARG A 81 -1.05 10.33 -10.34
C ARG A 81 0.09 11.04 -11.07
N ASP A 82 1.25 10.36 -11.16
CA ASP A 82 2.45 10.93 -11.79
C ASP A 82 2.81 10.13 -13.04
N GLU A 83 2.26 10.55 -14.18
CA GLU A 83 2.50 9.90 -15.47
C GLU A 83 3.76 10.45 -16.14
N GLY A 84 4.41 9.60 -16.92
CA GLY A 84 5.55 9.95 -17.76
C GLY A 84 6.82 9.20 -17.39
N GLY A 85 7.62 8.87 -18.40
CA GLY A 85 8.86 8.14 -18.23
C GLY A 85 8.66 6.70 -17.75
N GLU A 86 9.64 6.22 -17.00
CA GLU A 86 9.62 4.88 -16.41
C GLU A 86 9.56 4.97 -14.90
N VAL A 87 9.00 3.92 -14.29
CA VAL A 87 8.99 3.72 -12.84
C VAL A 87 9.48 2.31 -12.53
N GLU A 88 10.21 2.15 -11.44
CA GLU A 88 10.60 0.83 -10.94
C GLU A 88 9.93 0.63 -9.59
N TYR A 89 9.11 -0.42 -9.50
CA TYR A 89 8.42 -0.79 -8.27
C TYR A 89 9.18 -1.88 -7.54
N PHE A 90 9.24 -1.76 -6.21
CA PHE A 90 9.86 -2.74 -5.32
C PHE A 90 8.81 -3.23 -4.32
N HIS A 91 8.75 -4.54 -4.14
CA HIS A 91 7.91 -5.16 -3.12
C HIS A 91 8.77 -6.06 -2.24
N MET A 92 8.53 -5.99 -0.93
CA MET A 92 9.25 -6.78 0.06
C MET A 92 8.30 -7.72 0.78
N LEU A 93 8.71 -9.01 0.90
CA LEU A 93 7.97 -10.02 1.63
C LEU A 93 8.71 -10.36 2.92
N PHE A 94 7.97 -10.42 4.01
CA PHE A 94 8.44 -10.86 5.32
C PHE A 94 7.71 -12.14 5.72
N ASP A 95 8.05 -12.73 6.87
CA ASP A 95 7.37 -13.95 7.37
C ASP A 95 5.88 -13.71 7.61
N THR A 96 5.50 -12.50 8.02
CA THR A 96 4.11 -12.07 8.19
C THR A 96 3.93 -10.73 7.49
N HIS A 97 2.67 -10.32 7.29
CA HIS A 97 2.37 -8.99 6.78
C HIS A 97 2.82 -7.94 7.79
N GLU A 98 3.63 -6.99 7.37
CA GLU A 98 4.23 -5.98 8.25
C GLU A 98 3.88 -4.58 7.79
N ILE A 99 3.88 -3.66 8.75
CA ILE A 99 3.87 -2.24 8.46
C ILE A 99 5.32 -1.75 8.56
N ILE A 100 5.82 -1.19 7.48
CA ILE A 100 7.20 -0.69 7.37
C ILE A 100 7.17 0.81 7.06
N TYR A 101 8.33 1.44 7.03
CA TYR A 101 8.42 2.88 6.80
C TYR A 101 9.11 3.17 5.49
N ALA A 102 8.43 3.92 4.61
CA ALA A 102 8.96 4.41 3.34
C ALA A 102 8.99 5.94 3.42
N GLU A 103 10.19 6.52 3.34
CA GLU A 103 10.39 7.98 3.51
C GLU A 103 9.70 8.52 4.78
N GLY A 104 9.75 7.74 5.87
CA GLY A 104 9.14 8.10 7.16
C GLY A 104 7.63 7.87 7.24
N CYS A 105 7.02 7.36 6.19
CA CYS A 105 5.58 7.11 6.09
C CYS A 105 5.29 5.63 6.27
N ALA A 106 4.31 5.29 7.10
CA ALA A 106 3.94 3.90 7.35
C ALA A 106 3.20 3.32 6.14
N SER A 107 3.68 2.18 5.65
CA SER A 107 3.10 1.50 4.50
C SER A 107 3.19 -0.03 4.66
N GLU A 108 2.42 -0.76 3.86
CA GLU A 108 2.42 -2.21 3.95
C GLU A 108 3.64 -2.86 3.27
N SER A 109 4.06 -4.02 3.79
CA SER A 109 4.87 -4.97 3.05
C SER A 109 3.98 -5.72 2.05
N PHE A 110 4.57 -6.56 1.19
CA PHE A 110 3.77 -7.37 0.28
C PHE A 110 2.90 -8.36 1.08
N HIS A 111 1.60 -8.42 0.75
CA HIS A 111 0.64 -9.35 1.35
C HIS A 111 0.02 -10.22 0.25
N PRO A 112 0.38 -11.50 0.18
CA PRO A 112 -0.14 -12.38 -0.88
C PRO A 112 -1.60 -12.80 -0.69
N GLY A 113 -2.23 -12.41 0.43
CA GLY A 113 -3.61 -12.76 0.72
C GLY A 113 -3.73 -13.95 1.67
N LYS A 114 -4.72 -13.88 2.57
CA LYS A 114 -4.92 -14.88 3.62
C LYS A 114 -5.26 -16.26 3.08
N GLN A 115 -5.98 -16.33 1.96
CA GLN A 115 -6.38 -17.58 1.31
C GLN A 115 -5.83 -17.64 -0.13
N GLY A 116 -4.59 -17.15 -0.31
CA GLY A 116 -3.97 -17.03 -1.61
C GLY A 116 -4.58 -15.90 -2.42
N TRP A 117 -4.45 -16.00 -3.72
CA TRP A 117 -4.89 -14.95 -4.64
C TRP A 117 -6.40 -14.65 -4.57
N LYS A 118 -7.20 -15.64 -4.16
CA LYS A 118 -8.67 -15.47 -4.08
C LYS A 118 -9.11 -14.48 -3.01
N ALA A 119 -8.27 -14.24 -1.99
CA ALA A 119 -8.58 -13.32 -0.91
C ALA A 119 -8.31 -11.86 -1.28
N LEU A 120 -7.52 -11.61 -2.32
CA LEU A 120 -7.23 -10.27 -2.80
C LEU A 120 -8.36 -9.79 -3.71
N ASP A 121 -8.64 -8.49 -3.68
CA ASP A 121 -9.55 -7.92 -4.67
C ASP A 121 -8.93 -7.99 -6.07
N GLN A 122 -9.79 -7.91 -7.11
CA GLN A 122 -9.36 -8.11 -8.48
C GLN A 122 -8.30 -7.09 -8.94
N ALA A 123 -8.47 -5.82 -8.57
CA ALA A 123 -7.54 -4.77 -8.98
C ALA A 123 -6.14 -4.99 -8.38
N THR A 124 -6.07 -5.40 -7.12
CA THR A 124 -4.80 -5.69 -6.46
C THR A 124 -4.12 -6.90 -7.10
N ARG A 125 -4.87 -7.98 -7.35
CA ARG A 125 -4.34 -9.17 -8.03
C ARG A 125 -3.79 -8.85 -9.40
N ASP A 126 -4.55 -8.11 -10.19
CA ASP A 126 -4.16 -7.77 -11.57
C ASP A 126 -2.89 -6.94 -11.57
N GLU A 127 -2.75 -5.99 -10.67
CA GLU A 127 -1.54 -5.19 -10.54
C GLU A 127 -0.34 -6.05 -10.16
N ILE A 128 -0.48 -6.90 -9.14
CA ILE A 128 0.61 -7.77 -8.67
C ILE A 128 1.07 -8.71 -9.79
N LEU A 129 0.14 -9.36 -10.49
CA LEU A 129 0.49 -10.28 -11.57
C LEU A 129 1.06 -9.58 -12.80
N THR A 130 0.68 -8.32 -13.03
CA THR A 130 1.29 -7.51 -14.10
C THR A 130 2.73 -7.18 -13.76
N LEU A 131 2.99 -6.76 -12.52
CA LEU A 131 4.33 -6.38 -12.07
C LEU A 131 5.23 -7.59 -11.84
N PHE A 132 4.69 -8.67 -11.29
CA PHE A 132 5.44 -9.86 -10.89
C PHE A 132 4.74 -11.13 -11.38
N PRO A 133 4.81 -11.42 -12.70
CA PRO A 133 4.12 -12.60 -13.28
C PRO A 133 4.55 -13.93 -12.63
N GLN A 134 5.77 -14.00 -12.12
CA GLN A 134 6.31 -15.20 -11.47
C GLN A 134 5.54 -15.59 -10.21
N LEU A 135 4.77 -14.67 -9.62
CA LEU A 135 3.98 -14.95 -8.42
C LEU A 135 2.69 -15.71 -8.70
N ALA A 136 2.30 -15.86 -9.98
CA ALA A 136 1.10 -16.61 -10.34
C ALA A 136 1.13 -18.06 -9.84
N ASP A 137 2.33 -18.67 -9.79
CA ASP A 137 2.53 -20.03 -9.34
C ASP A 137 2.88 -20.15 -7.86
N GLY A 138 2.91 -19.03 -7.13
CA GLY A 138 3.24 -19.02 -5.71
C GLY A 138 2.14 -19.61 -4.86
N ASN A 139 2.54 -20.35 -3.81
CA ASN A 139 1.60 -20.88 -2.82
C ASN A 139 1.70 -20.05 -1.55
N PHE A 140 0.72 -19.18 -1.34
CA PHE A 140 0.68 -18.25 -0.20
C PHE A 140 -0.52 -18.49 0.71
N ASN A 141 -1.12 -19.70 0.65
CA ASN A 141 -2.37 -19.99 1.34
C ASN A 141 -2.29 -19.82 2.86
N ASP A 142 -1.12 -20.08 3.44
CA ASP A 142 -0.92 -20.05 4.89
C ASP A 142 -0.18 -18.81 5.37
N TYR A 143 -0.14 -17.76 4.57
CA TYR A 143 0.65 -16.57 4.91
C TYR A 143 0.13 -15.83 6.15
N GLY A 144 -1.17 -15.93 6.42
CA GLY A 144 -1.77 -15.29 7.58
C GLY A 144 -2.50 -13.99 7.26
N PRO A 145 -3.07 -13.35 8.29
CA PRO A 145 -3.91 -12.16 8.11
C PRO A 145 -3.09 -10.92 7.79
N ALA A 146 -3.75 -9.90 7.24
CA ALA A 146 -3.19 -8.56 7.09
C ALA A 146 -2.89 -7.97 8.48
N ALA A 147 -1.86 -7.12 8.55
CA ALA A 147 -1.43 -6.48 9.80
C ALA A 147 -2.49 -5.52 10.36
N ARG A 148 -3.33 -4.96 9.50
CA ARG A 148 -4.43 -4.07 9.86
C ARG A 148 -5.61 -4.31 8.93
N MET A 149 -6.78 -3.77 9.31
CA MET A 149 -7.97 -3.77 8.46
C MET A 149 -7.68 -3.05 7.14
N SER A 150 -8.01 -3.69 6.02
CA SER A 150 -7.88 -3.08 4.69
C SER A 150 -9.21 -2.50 4.26
N LEU A 151 -9.22 -1.21 3.95
CA LEU A 151 -10.40 -0.52 3.46
C LEU A 151 -10.65 -0.83 1.98
N LYS A 152 -11.92 -0.84 1.60
CA LYS A 152 -12.30 -0.84 0.19
C LYS A 152 -12.02 0.53 -0.42
N HIS A 153 -11.94 0.61 -1.74
CA HIS A 153 -11.64 1.86 -2.44
C HIS A 153 -12.57 3.02 -2.00
N LYS A 154 -13.86 2.77 -1.97
CA LYS A 154 -14.85 3.79 -1.54
C LYS A 154 -14.64 4.23 -0.10
N GLU A 155 -14.27 3.29 0.77
CA GLU A 155 -14.01 3.57 2.18
C GLU A 155 -12.76 4.41 2.36
N GLY A 156 -11.70 4.11 1.59
CA GLY A 156 -10.47 4.90 1.57
C GLY A 156 -10.72 6.33 1.11
N LYS A 157 -11.51 6.50 0.05
CA LYS A 157 -11.90 7.83 -0.45
C LYS A 157 -12.69 8.60 0.60
N LEU A 158 -13.62 7.93 1.28
CA LEU A 158 -14.42 8.54 2.34
C LEU A 158 -13.52 9.03 3.48
N LEU A 159 -12.61 8.17 3.94
CA LEU A 159 -11.70 8.53 5.03
C LEU A 159 -10.81 9.71 4.65
N GLU A 160 -10.26 9.72 3.44
CA GLU A 160 -9.43 10.82 2.95
C GLU A 160 -10.19 12.15 3.00
N SER A 161 -11.45 12.14 2.56
CA SER A 161 -12.27 13.35 2.55
C SER A 161 -12.53 13.89 3.96
N TYR A 162 -12.73 13.02 4.94
CA TYR A 162 -12.90 13.43 6.34
C TYR A 162 -11.59 13.96 6.95
N MET A 163 -10.47 13.32 6.63
CA MET A 163 -9.17 13.76 7.13
C MET A 163 -8.74 15.10 6.51
N ALA A 164 -8.99 15.28 5.22
CA ALA A 164 -8.69 16.53 4.51
C ALA A 164 -9.55 17.70 5.01
N GLY A 165 -10.77 17.42 5.46
CA GLY A 165 -11.66 18.43 6.03
C GLY A 165 -11.35 18.79 7.50
N SER A 166 -10.44 18.05 8.13
CA SER A 166 -10.08 18.25 9.54
C SER A 166 -8.90 19.22 9.64
N VAL A 167 -9.19 20.47 9.74
CA VAL A 167 -8.17 21.51 9.90
C VAL A 167 -8.14 22.02 11.32
#